data_26bd0fbd643a128b308f0f33571335d0
#
_entry.id   26bd0fbd643a128b308f0f33571335d0
#
_cell.length_a   1.000
_cell.length_b   1.000
_cell.length_c   1.000
_cell.angle_alpha   90.00
_cell.angle_beta   90.00
_cell.angle_gamma   90.00
#
_symmetry.space_group_name_H-M   'P 1'
#
loop_
_entity.id
_entity.type
_entity.pdbx_description
1 polymer ?
#
loop_
_entity_poly.entity_id
_entity_poly.type
_entity_poly.pdbx_seq_one_letter_code
_entity_poly.pdbx_strand_id
1 'polypeptide(L)'
;MSKVSDIYSKCYDKYFYLGLFLGLLTILGITIYTTNFISGILFACIPIACLILFFFFKFPHSLLITLFIVNYIIMGVSRYVSSISGGIVMDALLLLILFILFVRTVFFSVDYWKRFNNPLTYLSLIWLIYCIMEILNPYTTIELWMTSVRGLGFYLFLFVVVTTALFKHYKEVKQILLLWGILTILAVLKAVIQKFIGFDWAENHWLYLEDGARTHIIYSGIRYFSFFTDAANFGCSMALSMVVFSISALYIKSKKLKVFFIIVAILAGYGMLISGTRTVLAILFAGYATFILISKLGKVIIGGTFLILSLFIFLNFTNIGQGNADIRRMRTAFHGTEDASFNVRVENQKKMQEFMPAHPFGIGIGKAKHTDSKDHMYGLATDSSLIYVWIETGIVGLILFISIFLFVLGRGIYDVLFRIKNKELKGIMSALIAGLSGILIASYGNEVLQQFPTGPILYICMTFIMMGRYFDKEIENKEAENSKLSSENEYNSN
;
A
#
# COMPACT_ATOMS: atom_id res chain seq x y z
N MET A 1 -28.90 -13.88 -40.07
CA MET A 1 -27.89 -14.88 -39.63
C MET A 1 -27.25 -14.57 -38.25
N SER A 2 -27.14 -13.32 -37.82
CA SER A 2 -26.50 -12.95 -36.51
C SER A 2 -27.28 -13.39 -35.25
N LYS A 3 -28.63 -13.35 -35.26
CA LYS A 3 -29.44 -13.75 -34.08
C LYS A 3 -29.42 -15.27 -33.80
N VAL A 4 -29.22 -16.10 -34.81
CA VAL A 4 -29.21 -17.57 -34.65
C VAL A 4 -27.84 -18.00 -34.07
N SER A 5 -26.75 -17.38 -34.50
CA SER A 5 -25.42 -17.64 -33.92
C SER A 5 -25.32 -17.23 -32.44
N ASP A 6 -25.99 -16.14 -32.05
CA ASP A 6 -26.03 -15.68 -30.64
C ASP A 6 -26.85 -16.61 -29.74
N ILE A 7 -27.91 -17.23 -30.26
CA ILE A 7 -28.73 -18.20 -29.51
C ILE A 7 -27.95 -19.53 -29.36
N TYR A 8 -27.24 -19.97 -30.41
CA TYR A 8 -26.42 -21.18 -30.35
C TYR A 8 -25.24 -21.03 -29.39
N SER A 9 -24.56 -19.87 -29.37
CA SER A 9 -23.48 -19.62 -28.44
C SER A 9 -23.97 -19.60 -26.98
N LYS A 10 -25.10 -18.95 -26.69
CA LYS A 10 -25.70 -18.93 -25.36
C LYS A 10 -26.20 -20.32 -24.89
N CYS A 11 -26.73 -21.15 -25.82
CA CYS A 11 -27.18 -22.48 -25.49
C CYS A 11 -25.98 -23.42 -25.25
N TYR A 12 -24.92 -23.33 -26.07
CA TYR A 12 -23.68 -24.10 -25.93
C TYR A 12 -22.98 -23.79 -24.61
N ASP A 13 -22.91 -22.52 -24.24
CA ASP A 13 -22.35 -22.09 -22.95
C ASP A 13 -23.12 -22.71 -21.77
N LYS A 14 -24.45 -22.70 -21.82
CA LYS A 14 -25.28 -23.22 -20.73
C LYS A 14 -25.11 -24.73 -20.52
N TYR A 15 -25.06 -25.51 -21.58
CA TYR A 15 -24.89 -26.98 -21.50
C TYR A 15 -23.45 -27.36 -21.19
N PHE A 16 -22.48 -26.57 -21.65
CA PHE A 16 -21.08 -26.74 -21.28
C PHE A 16 -20.87 -26.57 -19.77
N TYR A 17 -21.42 -25.50 -19.18
CA TYR A 17 -21.35 -25.30 -17.73
C TYR A 17 -22.10 -26.36 -16.94
N LEU A 18 -23.25 -26.82 -17.41
CA LEU A 18 -23.99 -27.91 -16.78
C LEU A 18 -23.21 -29.23 -16.83
N GLY A 19 -22.62 -29.57 -17.97
CA GLY A 19 -21.79 -30.75 -18.15
C GLY A 19 -20.53 -30.73 -17.28
N LEU A 20 -19.87 -29.57 -17.20
CA LEU A 20 -18.72 -29.34 -16.33
C LEU A 20 -19.10 -29.49 -14.85
N PHE A 21 -20.23 -28.94 -14.44
CA PHE A 21 -20.76 -29.06 -13.09
C PHE A 21 -21.12 -30.50 -12.70
N LEU A 22 -21.79 -31.24 -13.59
CA LEU A 22 -22.14 -32.64 -13.36
C LEU A 22 -20.88 -33.54 -13.37
N GLY A 23 -19.91 -33.28 -14.26
CA GLY A 23 -18.65 -34.00 -14.29
C GLY A 23 -17.83 -33.80 -13.00
N LEU A 24 -17.82 -32.58 -12.48
CA LEU A 24 -17.15 -32.27 -11.23
C LEU A 24 -17.86 -32.86 -10.01
N LEU A 25 -19.20 -32.93 -10.00
CA LEU A 25 -19.99 -33.59 -8.95
C LEU A 25 -19.74 -35.12 -8.94
N THR A 26 -19.59 -35.76 -10.11
CA THR A 26 -19.29 -37.17 -10.19
C THR A 26 -17.86 -37.50 -9.74
N ILE A 27 -16.86 -36.68 -10.13
CA ILE A 27 -15.50 -36.78 -9.63
C ILE A 27 -15.45 -36.56 -8.11
N LEU A 28 -16.18 -35.61 -7.58
CA LEU A 28 -16.35 -35.37 -6.14
C LEU A 28 -16.93 -36.59 -5.43
N GLY A 29 -17.99 -37.18 -5.94
CA GLY A 29 -18.62 -38.35 -5.37
C GLY A 29 -17.68 -39.56 -5.33
N ILE A 30 -16.94 -39.80 -6.41
CA ILE A 30 -15.95 -40.88 -6.50
C ILE A 30 -14.79 -40.68 -5.52
N THR A 31 -14.30 -39.41 -5.38
CA THR A 31 -13.16 -39.11 -4.50
C THR A 31 -13.54 -39.17 -3.01
N ILE A 32 -14.72 -38.70 -2.64
CA ILE A 32 -15.22 -38.85 -1.26
C ILE A 32 -15.34 -40.36 -0.90
N TYR A 33 -15.75 -41.19 -1.86
CA TYR A 33 -15.92 -42.61 -1.65
C TYR A 33 -14.58 -43.38 -1.55
N THR A 34 -13.53 -42.94 -2.28
CA THR A 34 -12.27 -43.70 -2.43
C THR A 34 -11.11 -43.18 -1.59
N THR A 35 -11.16 -41.97 -1.04
CA THR A 35 -10.00 -41.30 -0.41
C THR A 35 -10.32 -40.66 0.94
N ASN A 36 -9.27 -40.23 1.67
CA ASN A 36 -9.37 -39.55 2.94
C ASN A 36 -10.19 -38.24 2.82
N PHE A 37 -10.90 -37.88 3.89
CA PHE A 37 -11.76 -36.70 4.00
C PHE A 37 -11.10 -35.39 3.49
N ILE A 38 -9.80 -35.21 3.74
CA ILE A 38 -9.03 -34.02 3.31
C ILE A 38 -8.93 -33.94 1.77
N SER A 39 -8.66 -35.03 1.10
CA SER A 39 -8.59 -35.06 -0.37
C SER A 39 -9.96 -34.80 -1.00
N GLY A 40 -11.03 -35.28 -0.39
CA GLY A 40 -12.42 -34.97 -0.80
C GLY A 40 -12.72 -33.48 -0.76
N ILE A 41 -12.31 -32.77 0.31
CA ILE A 41 -12.46 -31.32 0.43
C ILE A 41 -11.63 -30.58 -0.66
N LEU A 42 -10.39 -30.98 -0.90
CA LEU A 42 -9.54 -30.39 -1.93
C LEU A 42 -10.18 -30.51 -3.32
N PHE A 43 -10.73 -31.66 -3.65
CA PHE A 43 -11.45 -31.86 -4.91
C PHE A 43 -12.74 -31.04 -5.00
N ALA A 44 -13.48 -30.89 -3.88
CA ALA A 44 -14.65 -30.04 -3.80
C ALA A 44 -14.32 -28.54 -4.06
N CYS A 45 -13.12 -28.11 -3.71
CA CYS A 45 -12.66 -26.75 -3.95
C CYS A 45 -12.28 -26.47 -5.41
N ILE A 46 -11.95 -27.50 -6.24
CA ILE A 46 -11.54 -27.31 -7.63
C ILE A 46 -12.60 -26.56 -8.47
N PRO A 47 -13.89 -26.93 -8.47
CA PRO A 47 -14.91 -26.21 -9.23
C PRO A 47 -15.00 -24.75 -8.82
N ILE A 48 -14.93 -24.48 -7.52
CA ILE A 48 -14.97 -23.11 -6.97
C ILE A 48 -13.74 -22.33 -7.44
N ALA A 49 -12.57 -22.94 -7.38
CA ALA A 49 -11.34 -22.34 -7.87
C ALA A 49 -11.40 -22.05 -9.38
N CYS A 50 -11.93 -22.97 -10.18
CA CYS A 50 -12.15 -22.75 -11.61
C CYS A 50 -13.13 -21.61 -11.90
N LEU A 51 -14.21 -21.49 -11.14
CA LEU A 51 -15.16 -20.38 -11.27
C LEU A 51 -14.52 -19.03 -10.89
N ILE A 52 -13.74 -19.00 -9.84
CA ILE A 52 -12.98 -17.82 -9.40
C ILE A 52 -11.97 -17.41 -10.46
N LEU A 53 -11.20 -18.38 -11.01
CA LEU A 53 -10.25 -18.13 -12.09
C LEU A 53 -10.93 -17.63 -13.36
N PHE A 54 -12.06 -18.23 -13.74
CA PHE A 54 -12.87 -17.76 -14.87
C PHE A 54 -13.39 -16.33 -14.63
N PHE A 55 -13.88 -16.02 -13.44
CA PHE A 55 -14.29 -14.67 -13.07
C PHE A 55 -13.15 -13.67 -13.21
N PHE A 56 -11.98 -13.97 -12.67
CA PHE A 56 -10.79 -13.12 -12.76
C PHE A 56 -10.30 -12.97 -14.20
N PHE A 57 -10.41 -14.03 -14.99
CA PHE A 57 -10.06 -13.98 -16.41
C PHE A 57 -11.01 -13.06 -17.19
N LYS A 58 -12.30 -13.10 -16.91
CA LYS A 58 -13.31 -12.23 -17.52
C LYS A 58 -13.19 -10.78 -17.06
N PHE A 59 -12.92 -10.56 -15.78
CA PHE A 59 -12.85 -9.26 -15.13
C PHE A 59 -11.47 -9.03 -14.47
N PRO A 60 -10.40 -8.82 -15.22
CA PRO A 60 -9.03 -8.74 -14.64
C PRO A 60 -8.86 -7.56 -13.67
N HIS A 61 -9.68 -6.51 -13.79
CA HIS A 61 -9.68 -5.40 -12.85
C HIS A 61 -10.03 -5.84 -11.41
N SER A 62 -10.89 -6.87 -11.26
CA SER A 62 -11.24 -7.42 -9.94
C SER A 62 -10.05 -8.06 -9.23
N LEU A 63 -9.04 -8.54 -9.97
CA LEU A 63 -7.79 -9.05 -9.38
C LEU A 63 -7.05 -8.00 -8.58
N LEU A 64 -6.98 -6.76 -9.08
CA LEU A 64 -6.31 -5.71 -8.35
C LEU A 64 -7.09 -5.28 -7.10
N ILE A 65 -8.43 -5.28 -7.18
CA ILE A 65 -9.29 -5.06 -6.02
C ILE A 65 -9.02 -6.14 -4.96
N THR A 66 -8.97 -7.41 -5.38
CA THR A 66 -8.65 -8.54 -4.50
C THR A 66 -7.24 -8.41 -3.91
N LEU A 67 -6.24 -8.09 -4.74
CA LEU A 67 -4.87 -7.85 -4.29
C LEU A 67 -4.81 -6.73 -3.24
N PHE A 68 -5.54 -5.64 -3.45
CA PHE A 68 -5.60 -4.53 -2.51
C PHE A 68 -6.25 -4.92 -1.17
N ILE A 69 -7.35 -5.68 -1.21
CA ILE A 69 -8.01 -6.19 0.01
C ILE A 69 -7.08 -7.15 0.75
N VAL A 70 -6.51 -8.13 0.06
CA VAL A 70 -5.61 -9.12 0.67
C VAL A 70 -4.38 -8.43 1.25
N ASN A 71 -3.74 -7.51 0.53
CA ASN A 71 -2.64 -6.70 1.05
C ASN A 71 -3.00 -6.02 2.39
N TYR A 72 -4.23 -5.53 2.50
CA TYR A 72 -4.64 -4.78 3.67
C TYR A 72 -4.86 -5.65 4.92
N ILE A 73 -5.37 -6.88 4.75
CA ILE A 73 -5.79 -7.74 5.87
C ILE A 73 -4.85 -8.92 6.14
N ILE A 74 -3.95 -9.26 5.22
CA ILE A 74 -3.20 -10.52 5.25
C ILE A 74 -2.36 -10.70 6.53
N MET A 75 -1.79 -9.63 7.04
CA MET A 75 -0.97 -9.68 8.26
C MET A 75 -1.83 -9.94 9.51
N GLY A 76 -3.09 -9.50 9.50
CA GLY A 76 -4.06 -9.88 10.51
C GLY A 76 -4.44 -11.35 10.43
N VAL A 77 -4.74 -11.83 9.20
CA VAL A 77 -5.11 -13.24 8.95
C VAL A 77 -3.99 -14.19 9.34
N SER A 78 -2.73 -13.86 9.07
CA SER A 78 -1.57 -14.71 9.42
C SER A 78 -1.41 -14.95 10.93
N ARG A 79 -1.97 -14.10 11.80
CA ARG A 79 -2.00 -14.35 13.26
C ARG A 79 -2.97 -15.46 13.65
N TYR A 80 -4.07 -15.64 12.91
CA TYR A 80 -5.05 -16.69 13.16
C TYR A 80 -4.64 -18.03 12.52
N VAL A 81 -3.89 -17.99 11.45
CA VAL A 81 -3.42 -19.17 10.70
C VAL A 81 -1.92 -19.07 10.53
N SER A 82 -1.18 -19.48 11.57
CA SER A 82 0.29 -19.38 11.63
C SER A 82 1.02 -20.14 10.51
N SER A 83 0.38 -21.14 9.90
CA SER A 83 0.93 -21.87 8.74
C SER A 83 0.93 -21.05 7.44
N ILE A 84 0.22 -19.94 7.37
CA ILE A 84 0.13 -19.11 6.17
C ILE A 84 1.06 -17.90 6.30
N SER A 85 2.16 -17.91 5.53
CA SER A 85 2.98 -16.71 5.37
C SER A 85 2.25 -15.69 4.50
N GLY A 86 1.98 -14.49 5.05
CA GLY A 86 1.31 -13.41 4.31
C GLY A 86 2.04 -13.02 3.02
N GLY A 87 3.38 -13.08 3.02
CA GLY A 87 4.18 -12.84 1.83
C GLY A 87 3.92 -13.85 0.71
N ILE A 88 3.83 -15.14 1.02
CA ILE A 88 3.58 -16.20 0.01
C ILE A 88 2.22 -16.00 -0.67
N VAL A 89 1.20 -15.62 0.09
CA VAL A 89 -0.14 -15.33 -0.48
C VAL A 89 -0.07 -14.15 -1.45
N MET A 90 0.67 -13.09 -1.10
CA MET A 90 0.85 -11.93 -1.98
C MET A 90 1.63 -12.30 -3.24
N ASP A 91 2.67 -13.12 -3.13
CA ASP A 91 3.45 -13.62 -4.26
C ASP A 91 2.57 -14.43 -5.21
N ALA A 92 1.77 -15.37 -4.67
CA ALA A 92 0.86 -16.19 -5.45
C ALA A 92 -0.19 -15.35 -6.21
N LEU A 93 -0.76 -14.33 -5.56
CA LEU A 93 -1.71 -13.42 -6.22
C LEU A 93 -1.04 -12.59 -7.32
N LEU A 94 0.14 -12.05 -7.08
CA LEU A 94 0.89 -11.29 -8.08
C LEU A 94 1.25 -12.16 -9.29
N LEU A 95 1.72 -13.38 -9.07
CA LEU A 95 2.00 -14.35 -10.13
C LEU A 95 0.74 -14.73 -10.92
N LEU A 96 -0.39 -14.94 -10.23
CA LEU A 96 -1.68 -15.20 -10.88
C LEU A 96 -2.10 -14.02 -11.77
N ILE A 97 -1.95 -12.79 -11.30
CA ILE A 97 -2.26 -11.59 -12.09
C ILE A 97 -1.38 -11.54 -13.34
N LEU A 98 -0.06 -11.71 -13.18
CA LEU A 98 0.87 -11.72 -14.32
C LEU A 98 0.54 -12.83 -15.32
N PHE A 99 0.22 -14.03 -14.85
CA PHE A 99 -0.20 -15.14 -15.69
C PHE A 99 -1.46 -14.79 -16.50
N ILE A 100 -2.50 -14.24 -15.86
CA ILE A 100 -3.73 -13.84 -16.53
C ILE A 100 -3.46 -12.71 -17.55
N LEU A 101 -2.62 -11.72 -17.22
CA LEU A 101 -2.22 -10.66 -18.15
C LEU A 101 -1.47 -11.23 -19.35
N PHE A 102 -0.56 -12.17 -19.12
CA PHE A 102 0.17 -12.86 -20.18
C PHE A 102 -0.75 -13.64 -21.13
N VAL A 103 -1.63 -14.49 -20.59
CA VAL A 103 -2.62 -15.24 -21.38
C VAL A 103 -3.52 -14.30 -22.18
N ARG A 104 -4.00 -13.20 -21.59
CA ARG A 104 -4.83 -12.22 -22.29
C ARG A 104 -4.08 -11.50 -23.40
N THR A 105 -2.80 -11.23 -23.22
CA THR A 105 -1.96 -10.63 -24.27
C THR A 105 -1.77 -11.58 -25.44
N VAL A 106 -1.40 -12.84 -25.16
CA VAL A 106 -1.07 -13.82 -26.19
C VAL A 106 -2.30 -14.32 -26.94
N PHE A 107 -3.36 -14.70 -26.23
CA PHE A 107 -4.52 -15.36 -26.84
C PHE A 107 -5.66 -14.42 -27.21
N PHE A 108 -5.75 -13.24 -26.60
CA PHE A 108 -6.85 -12.30 -26.84
C PHE A 108 -6.37 -10.95 -27.39
N SER A 109 -5.08 -10.86 -27.76
CA SER A 109 -4.48 -9.67 -28.38
C SER A 109 -4.72 -8.35 -27.60
N VAL A 110 -4.87 -8.43 -26.29
CA VAL A 110 -5.04 -7.25 -25.44
C VAL A 110 -3.68 -6.65 -25.16
N ASP A 111 -3.44 -5.47 -25.72
CA ASP A 111 -2.17 -4.77 -25.56
C ASP A 111 -2.11 -4.04 -24.22
N TYR A 112 -1.45 -4.65 -23.24
CA TYR A 112 -1.11 -4.03 -21.96
C TYR A 112 0.23 -3.30 -22.00
N TRP A 113 1.11 -3.65 -22.97
CA TRP A 113 2.51 -3.26 -22.99
C TRP A 113 2.74 -1.81 -23.38
N LYS A 114 1.87 -1.19 -24.20
CA LYS A 114 1.98 0.22 -24.57
C LYS A 114 2.04 1.19 -23.40
N ARG A 115 1.47 0.80 -22.24
CA ARG A 115 1.44 1.63 -21.05
C ARG A 115 2.67 1.49 -20.18
N PHE A 116 3.44 0.41 -20.36
CA PHE A 116 4.69 0.19 -19.62
C PHE A 116 5.80 1.16 -20.03
N ASN A 117 5.65 1.89 -21.13
CA ASN A 117 6.52 2.99 -21.50
C ASN A 117 6.30 4.20 -20.57
N ASN A 118 6.63 4.00 -19.29
CA ASN A 118 6.50 4.96 -18.21
C ASN A 118 7.82 5.01 -17.45
N PRO A 119 8.37 6.20 -17.15
CA PRO A 119 9.61 6.33 -16.41
C PRO A 119 9.65 5.56 -15.08
N LEU A 120 8.55 5.47 -14.35
CA LEU A 120 8.49 4.70 -13.10
C LEU A 120 8.68 3.20 -13.34
N THR A 121 8.15 2.65 -14.42
CA THR A 121 8.36 1.25 -14.79
C THR A 121 9.85 0.97 -15.03
N TYR A 122 10.54 1.86 -15.75
CA TYR A 122 11.99 1.71 -15.99
C TYR A 122 12.80 1.87 -14.70
N LEU A 123 12.51 2.86 -13.89
CA LEU A 123 13.21 3.08 -12.63
C LEU A 123 13.00 1.91 -11.66
N SER A 124 11.79 1.38 -11.56
CA SER A 124 11.50 0.20 -10.72
C SER A 124 12.14 -1.08 -11.29
N LEU A 125 12.29 -1.19 -12.62
CA LEU A 125 13.03 -2.29 -13.26
C LEU A 125 14.53 -2.20 -12.97
N ILE A 126 15.13 -1.00 -13.05
CA ILE A 126 16.53 -0.78 -12.70
C ILE A 126 16.77 -1.17 -11.24
N TRP A 127 15.87 -0.75 -10.34
CA TRP A 127 15.93 -1.15 -8.93
C TRP A 127 15.82 -2.67 -8.75
N LEU A 128 14.92 -3.32 -9.46
CA LEU A 128 14.78 -4.79 -9.43
C LEU A 128 16.05 -5.48 -9.90
N ILE A 129 16.64 -5.03 -11.03
CA ILE A 129 17.90 -5.58 -11.55
C ILE A 129 19.02 -5.43 -10.52
N TYR A 130 19.11 -4.26 -9.88
CA TYR A 130 20.09 -4.02 -8.81
C TYR A 130 19.89 -5.01 -7.65
N CYS A 131 18.66 -5.19 -7.16
CA CYS A 131 18.34 -6.16 -6.11
C CYS A 131 18.62 -7.62 -6.52
N ILE A 132 18.46 -7.96 -7.81
CA ILE A 132 18.83 -9.28 -8.33
C ILE A 132 20.35 -9.44 -8.32
N MET A 133 21.11 -8.43 -8.72
CA MET A 133 22.57 -8.47 -8.72
C MET A 133 23.15 -8.61 -7.30
N GLU A 134 22.45 -8.17 -6.27
CA GLU A 134 22.84 -8.35 -4.86
C GLU A 134 22.91 -9.83 -4.42
N ILE A 135 22.46 -10.80 -5.22
CA ILE A 135 22.70 -12.22 -4.99
C ILE A 135 24.21 -12.57 -5.03
N LEU A 136 25.00 -11.74 -5.73
CA LEU A 136 26.45 -11.88 -5.85
C LEU A 136 27.21 -11.27 -4.65
N ASN A 137 26.50 -10.62 -3.74
CA ASN A 137 27.11 -10.03 -2.56
C ASN A 137 27.68 -11.12 -1.63
N PRO A 138 28.98 -11.08 -1.30
CA PRO A 138 29.63 -12.18 -0.56
C PRO A 138 29.16 -12.34 0.89
N TYR A 139 28.44 -11.37 1.43
CA TYR A 139 27.98 -11.37 2.82
C TYR A 139 26.58 -11.99 3.00
N THR A 140 25.83 -12.22 1.91
CA THR A 140 24.52 -12.86 1.97
C THR A 140 24.57 -14.32 1.49
N THR A 141 23.53 -15.09 1.78
CA THR A 141 23.33 -16.44 1.23
C THR A 141 22.14 -16.41 0.26
N ILE A 142 22.10 -17.38 -0.66
CA ILE A 142 20.98 -17.51 -1.61
C ILE A 142 19.64 -17.61 -0.87
N GLU A 143 19.61 -18.34 0.24
CA GLU A 143 18.40 -18.52 1.05
C GLU A 143 17.90 -17.20 1.66
N LEU A 144 18.79 -16.43 2.31
CA LEU A 144 18.46 -15.13 2.87
C LEU A 144 18.04 -14.14 1.80
N TRP A 145 18.76 -14.11 0.66
CA TRP A 145 18.41 -13.28 -0.47
C TRP A 145 17.02 -13.62 -1.01
N MET A 146 16.69 -14.91 -1.25
CA MET A 146 15.38 -15.32 -1.77
C MET A 146 14.22 -14.92 -0.85
N THR A 147 14.40 -15.01 0.45
CA THR A 147 13.35 -14.66 1.41
C THR A 147 13.08 -13.15 1.49
N SER A 148 14.11 -12.33 1.29
CA SER A 148 14.07 -10.88 1.55
C SER A 148 13.93 -10.02 0.28
N VAL A 149 14.49 -10.45 -0.86
CA VAL A 149 14.49 -9.69 -2.13
C VAL A 149 13.09 -9.36 -2.62
N ARG A 150 12.10 -10.21 -2.35
CA ARG A 150 10.71 -9.98 -2.76
C ARG A 150 10.14 -8.69 -2.16
N GLY A 151 10.35 -8.47 -0.86
CA GLY A 151 9.88 -7.27 -0.16
C GLY A 151 10.61 -6.00 -0.58
N LEU A 152 11.91 -6.11 -0.82
CA LEU A 152 12.77 -4.98 -1.14
C LEU A 152 12.73 -4.60 -2.63
N GLY A 153 12.82 -5.58 -3.54
CA GLY A 153 12.94 -5.37 -4.98
C GLY A 153 11.68 -5.69 -5.77
N PHE A 154 11.16 -6.93 -5.65
CA PHE A 154 10.09 -7.42 -6.53
C PHE A 154 8.77 -6.67 -6.35
N TYR A 155 8.35 -6.37 -5.12
CA TYR A 155 7.04 -5.76 -4.91
C TYR A 155 6.93 -4.36 -5.52
N LEU A 156 7.96 -3.52 -5.43
CA LEU A 156 7.93 -2.21 -6.08
C LEU A 156 7.67 -2.35 -7.58
N PHE A 157 8.45 -3.18 -8.27
CA PHE A 157 8.30 -3.40 -9.71
C PHE A 157 6.95 -4.04 -10.08
N LEU A 158 6.57 -5.11 -9.40
CA LEU A 158 5.35 -5.86 -9.73
C LEU A 158 4.08 -5.04 -9.49
N PHE A 159 4.00 -4.29 -8.39
CA PHE A 159 2.85 -3.40 -8.15
C PHE A 159 2.77 -2.27 -9.17
N VAL A 160 3.90 -1.69 -9.59
CA VAL A 160 3.93 -0.69 -10.67
C VAL A 160 3.42 -1.29 -11.97
N VAL A 161 3.92 -2.47 -12.37
CA VAL A 161 3.53 -3.17 -13.60
C VAL A 161 2.04 -3.52 -13.58
N VAL A 162 1.57 -4.19 -12.52
CA VAL A 162 0.17 -4.63 -12.39
C VAL A 162 -0.78 -3.44 -12.37
N THR A 163 -0.45 -2.39 -11.62
CA THR A 163 -1.27 -1.19 -11.53
C THR A 163 -1.35 -0.49 -12.89
N THR A 164 -0.23 -0.30 -13.57
CA THR A 164 -0.17 0.33 -14.89
C THR A 164 -0.96 -0.46 -15.94
N ALA A 165 -0.90 -1.81 -15.89
CA ALA A 165 -1.61 -2.68 -16.82
C ALA A 165 -3.13 -2.63 -16.63
N LEU A 166 -3.58 -2.71 -15.37
CA LEU A 166 -4.99 -2.92 -15.04
C LEU A 166 -5.79 -1.62 -14.97
N PHE A 167 -5.17 -0.49 -14.55
CA PHE A 167 -5.89 0.79 -14.48
C PHE A 167 -5.88 1.50 -15.83
N LYS A 168 -7.10 1.77 -16.33
CA LYS A 168 -7.35 2.42 -17.62
C LYS A 168 -8.05 3.76 -17.48
N HIS A 169 -8.87 3.89 -16.45
CA HIS A 169 -9.83 4.97 -16.34
C HIS A 169 -9.71 5.68 -14.99
N TYR A 170 -9.85 6.99 -15.00
CA TYR A 170 -9.89 7.80 -13.77
C TYR A 170 -10.97 7.34 -12.77
N LYS A 171 -12.09 6.80 -13.27
CA LYS A 171 -13.13 6.22 -12.40
C LYS A 171 -12.58 5.12 -11.48
N GLU A 172 -11.64 4.35 -11.95
CA GLU A 172 -11.04 3.22 -11.21
C GLU A 172 -10.17 3.73 -10.05
N VAL A 173 -9.49 4.87 -10.22
CA VAL A 173 -8.77 5.53 -9.11
C VAL A 173 -9.72 5.89 -7.96
N LYS A 174 -10.92 6.42 -8.29
CA LYS A 174 -11.94 6.73 -7.28
C LYS A 174 -12.49 5.48 -6.61
N GLN A 175 -12.59 4.36 -7.32
CA GLN A 175 -13.01 3.07 -6.75
C GLN A 175 -11.97 2.54 -5.75
N ILE A 176 -10.68 2.64 -6.06
CA ILE A 176 -9.61 2.26 -5.11
C ILE A 176 -9.60 3.17 -3.89
N LEU A 177 -9.78 4.48 -4.06
CA LEU A 177 -9.90 5.39 -2.92
C LEU A 177 -11.12 5.05 -2.04
N LEU A 178 -12.26 4.72 -2.64
CA LEU A 178 -13.44 4.28 -1.89
C LEU A 178 -13.15 2.99 -1.10
N LEU A 179 -12.56 1.99 -1.75
CA LEU A 179 -12.17 0.73 -1.13
C LEU A 179 -11.16 0.96 0.01
N TRP A 180 -10.12 1.76 -0.24
CA TRP A 180 -9.14 2.14 0.80
C TRP A 180 -9.80 2.81 1.99
N GLY A 181 -10.74 3.73 1.76
CA GLY A 181 -11.51 4.36 2.84
C GLY A 181 -12.31 3.34 3.66
N ILE A 182 -12.99 2.38 3.02
CA ILE A 182 -13.73 1.31 3.70
C ILE A 182 -12.78 0.48 4.56
N LEU A 183 -11.66 0.03 4.00
CA LEU A 183 -10.66 -0.76 4.72
C LEU A 183 -10.02 0.02 5.87
N THR A 184 -9.81 1.34 5.71
CA THR A 184 -9.34 2.23 6.79
C THR A 184 -10.35 2.27 7.94
N ILE A 185 -11.64 2.39 7.65
CA ILE A 185 -12.70 2.35 8.69
C ILE A 185 -12.68 1.01 9.43
N LEU A 186 -12.60 -0.11 8.70
CA LEU A 186 -12.52 -1.45 9.31
C LEU A 186 -11.28 -1.60 10.20
N ALA A 187 -10.14 -1.05 9.76
CA ALA A 187 -8.90 -1.07 10.55
C ALA A 187 -9.05 -0.28 11.86
N VAL A 188 -9.65 0.91 11.79
CA VAL A 188 -9.91 1.71 12.99
C VAL A 188 -10.90 1.01 13.91
N LEU A 189 -11.97 0.42 13.38
CA LEU A 189 -12.94 -0.34 14.19
C LEU A 189 -12.28 -1.51 14.93
N LYS A 190 -11.40 -2.27 14.25
CA LYS A 190 -10.64 -3.35 14.91
C LYS A 190 -9.73 -2.81 16.03
N ALA A 191 -9.03 -1.69 15.79
CA ALA A 191 -8.20 -1.06 16.82
C ALA A 191 -9.02 -0.51 18.01
N VAL A 192 -10.24 -0.03 17.75
CA VAL A 192 -11.21 0.35 18.79
C VAL A 192 -11.64 -0.88 19.62
N ILE A 193 -11.91 -2.00 18.96
CA ILE A 193 -12.21 -3.27 19.66
C ILE A 193 -11.03 -3.67 20.54
N GLN A 194 -9.79 -3.65 20.03
CA GLN A 194 -8.59 -3.92 20.82
C GLN A 194 -8.48 -3.01 22.05
N LYS A 195 -8.86 -1.73 21.91
CA LYS A 195 -8.74 -0.73 23.00
C LYS A 195 -9.81 -0.89 24.08
N PHE A 196 -11.06 -1.13 23.72
CA PHE A 196 -12.19 -1.10 24.64
C PHE A 196 -12.68 -2.48 25.09
N ILE A 197 -12.51 -3.49 24.26
CA ILE A 197 -12.92 -4.88 24.55
C ILE A 197 -11.70 -5.72 24.93
N GLY A 198 -10.54 -5.46 24.30
CA GLY A 198 -9.30 -6.20 24.52
C GLY A 198 -8.84 -6.95 23.27
N PHE A 199 -7.70 -7.63 23.42
CA PHE A 199 -7.13 -8.47 22.37
C PHE A 199 -7.81 -9.83 22.35
N ASP A 200 -8.03 -10.38 21.15
CA ASP A 200 -8.55 -11.73 20.99
C ASP A 200 -7.47 -12.81 21.23
N TRP A 201 -7.84 -14.09 21.09
CA TRP A 201 -6.94 -15.20 21.38
C TRP A 201 -5.69 -15.22 20.49
N ALA A 202 -5.84 -14.90 19.20
CA ALA A 202 -4.72 -14.91 18.25
C ALA A 202 -3.77 -13.71 18.48
N GLU A 203 -4.34 -12.54 18.80
CA GLU A 203 -3.59 -11.35 19.16
C GLU A 203 -2.84 -11.51 20.47
N ASN A 204 -3.47 -12.13 21.47
CA ASN A 204 -2.82 -12.47 22.74
C ASN A 204 -1.69 -13.49 22.54
N HIS A 205 -1.91 -14.53 21.70
CA HIS A 205 -0.87 -15.48 21.35
C HIS A 205 0.35 -14.77 20.75
N TRP A 206 0.12 -13.91 19.74
CA TRP A 206 1.18 -13.13 19.11
C TRP A 206 1.88 -12.19 20.10
N LEU A 207 1.13 -11.50 20.97
CA LEU A 207 1.71 -10.58 21.94
C LEU A 207 2.62 -11.28 22.95
N TYR A 208 2.17 -12.38 23.55
CA TYR A 208 2.83 -12.98 24.70
C TYR A 208 3.71 -14.19 24.37
N LEU A 209 3.52 -14.86 23.23
CA LEU A 209 4.28 -16.04 22.84
C LEU A 209 5.21 -15.79 21.65
N GLU A 210 5.00 -14.71 20.89
CA GLU A 210 5.84 -14.34 19.73
C GLU A 210 6.51 -12.96 19.92
N ASP A 211 6.79 -12.57 21.17
CA ASP A 211 7.51 -11.34 21.56
C ASP A 211 6.85 -10.01 21.13
N GLY A 212 5.63 -10.01 20.64
CA GLY A 212 4.91 -8.79 20.25
C GLY A 212 4.72 -7.79 21.41
N ALA A 213 4.59 -8.28 22.64
CA ALA A 213 4.43 -7.44 23.82
C ALA A 213 5.58 -6.47 24.05
N ARG A 214 6.81 -6.85 23.70
CA ARG A 214 8.03 -6.04 23.89
C ARG A 214 7.90 -4.64 23.26
N THR A 215 7.20 -4.52 22.14
CA THR A 215 7.06 -3.26 21.39
C THR A 215 5.66 -2.64 21.52
N HIS A 216 4.67 -3.40 22.00
CA HIS A 216 3.26 -2.97 22.05
C HIS A 216 2.75 -2.71 23.44
N ILE A 217 3.31 -3.37 24.48
CA ILE A 217 2.98 -3.13 25.89
C ILE A 217 4.18 -2.46 26.53
N ILE A 218 4.17 -1.14 26.55
CA ILE A 218 5.31 -0.34 27.02
C ILE A 218 4.89 0.50 28.21
N TYR A 219 5.88 1.06 28.94
CA TYR A 219 5.64 1.86 30.14
C TYR A 219 4.61 3.01 29.92
N SER A 220 4.62 3.64 28.76
CA SER A 220 3.71 4.75 28.43
C SER A 220 2.29 4.32 28.02
N GLY A 221 1.98 3.02 27.98
CA GLY A 221 0.68 2.47 27.64
C GLY A 221 0.71 1.41 26.53
N ILE A 222 -0.47 0.93 26.16
CA ILE A 222 -0.66 -0.05 25.09
C ILE A 222 -0.69 0.64 23.73
N ARG A 223 -0.06 0.02 22.73
CA ARG A 223 -0.07 0.46 21.35
C ARG A 223 -0.94 -0.48 20.52
N TYR A 224 -2.00 0.04 19.96
CA TYR A 224 -2.93 -0.75 19.16
C TYR A 224 -2.46 -0.88 17.72
N PHE A 225 -2.58 -2.06 17.14
CA PHE A 225 -2.02 -2.42 15.84
C PHE A 225 -3.05 -2.91 14.82
N SER A 226 -4.32 -3.10 15.25
CA SER A 226 -5.38 -3.60 14.39
C SER A 226 -4.97 -4.93 13.73
N PHE A 227 -5.13 -5.07 12.41
CA PHE A 227 -4.65 -6.22 11.63
C PHE A 227 -3.36 -5.93 10.83
N PHE A 228 -2.60 -4.93 11.25
CA PHE A 228 -1.30 -4.58 10.64
C PHE A 228 -0.15 -5.38 11.26
N THR A 229 1.04 -5.30 10.65
CA THR A 229 2.25 -5.95 11.17
C THR A 229 2.55 -5.53 12.61
N ASP A 230 2.45 -4.23 12.87
CA ASP A 230 2.73 -3.61 14.15
C ASP A 230 2.01 -2.25 14.29
N ALA A 231 2.07 -1.66 15.46
CA ALA A 231 1.44 -0.37 15.77
C ALA A 231 2.07 0.80 15.02
N ALA A 232 3.35 0.73 14.62
CA ALA A 232 3.99 1.81 13.88
C ALA A 232 3.47 1.83 12.43
N ASN A 233 3.38 0.68 11.80
CA ASN A 233 2.81 0.54 10.46
C ASN A 233 1.32 0.94 10.44
N PHE A 234 0.52 0.49 11.43
CA PHE A 234 -0.86 0.91 11.59
C PHE A 234 -0.97 2.44 11.69
N GLY A 235 -0.22 3.05 12.61
CA GLY A 235 -0.24 4.49 12.81
C GLY A 235 0.17 5.28 11.57
N CYS A 236 1.23 4.86 10.88
CA CYS A 236 1.70 5.52 9.64
C CYS A 236 0.67 5.37 8.51
N SER A 237 0.04 4.20 8.36
CA SER A 237 -1.03 4.00 7.38
C SER A 237 -2.27 4.85 7.68
N MET A 238 -2.62 5.00 8.96
CA MET A 238 -3.72 5.88 9.38
C MET A 238 -3.40 7.36 9.14
N ALA A 239 -2.19 7.81 9.44
CA ALA A 239 -1.75 9.17 9.14
C ALA A 239 -1.73 9.47 7.64
N LEU A 240 -1.24 8.51 6.83
CA LEU A 240 -1.32 8.57 5.37
C LEU A 240 -2.77 8.72 4.89
N SER A 241 -3.66 7.86 5.40
CA SER A 241 -5.09 7.91 5.08
C SER A 241 -5.71 9.26 5.47
N MET A 242 -5.39 9.79 6.67
CA MET A 242 -5.87 11.11 7.12
C MET A 242 -5.46 12.21 6.14
N VAL A 243 -4.20 12.27 5.73
CA VAL A 243 -3.69 13.28 4.78
C VAL A 243 -4.37 13.13 3.42
N VAL A 244 -4.41 11.91 2.87
CA VAL A 244 -4.96 11.66 1.53
C VAL A 244 -6.46 11.97 1.48
N PHE A 245 -7.24 11.49 2.45
CA PHE A 245 -8.70 11.66 2.42
C PHE A 245 -9.14 13.07 2.79
N SER A 246 -8.47 13.75 3.72
CA SER A 246 -8.81 15.14 4.08
C SER A 246 -8.58 16.08 2.89
N ILE A 247 -7.45 15.95 2.19
CA ILE A 247 -7.15 16.78 1.02
C ILE A 247 -8.08 16.40 -0.16
N SER A 248 -8.30 15.11 -0.42
CA SER A 248 -9.19 14.66 -1.49
C SER A 248 -10.62 15.16 -1.28
N ALA A 249 -11.11 15.24 -0.05
CA ALA A 249 -12.44 15.75 0.29
C ALA A 249 -12.65 17.21 -0.12
N LEU A 250 -11.58 18.01 -0.23
CA LEU A 250 -11.68 19.42 -0.65
C LEU A 250 -12.03 19.56 -2.13
N TYR A 251 -11.64 18.58 -2.96
CA TYR A 251 -11.71 18.69 -4.41
C TYR A 251 -12.74 17.76 -5.06
N ILE A 252 -13.16 16.68 -4.38
CA ILE A 252 -14.13 15.73 -4.91
C ILE A 252 -15.49 16.40 -5.17
N LYS A 253 -16.04 16.19 -6.40
CA LYS A 253 -17.31 16.82 -6.83
C LYS A 253 -18.52 16.16 -6.16
N SER A 254 -18.51 14.85 -5.96
CA SER A 254 -19.63 14.10 -5.37
C SER A 254 -19.79 14.43 -3.89
N LYS A 255 -20.94 15.00 -3.49
CA LYS A 255 -21.27 15.30 -2.09
C LYS A 255 -21.20 14.04 -1.19
N LYS A 256 -21.68 12.88 -1.68
CA LYS A 256 -21.63 11.61 -0.94
C LYS A 256 -20.20 11.16 -0.66
N LEU A 257 -19.32 11.17 -1.68
CA LEU A 257 -17.91 10.83 -1.51
C LEU A 257 -17.18 11.85 -0.65
N LYS A 258 -17.51 13.13 -0.73
CA LYS A 258 -16.93 14.18 0.12
C LYS A 258 -17.18 13.91 1.60
N VAL A 259 -18.43 13.64 1.96
CA VAL A 259 -18.80 13.31 3.36
C VAL A 259 -18.10 12.03 3.79
N PHE A 260 -18.09 11.00 2.95
CA PHE A 260 -17.40 9.75 3.23
C PHE A 260 -15.89 9.97 3.50
N PHE A 261 -15.19 10.74 2.65
CA PHE A 261 -13.76 11.04 2.82
C PHE A 261 -13.47 11.83 4.10
N ILE A 262 -14.35 12.76 4.47
CA ILE A 262 -14.23 13.48 5.74
C ILE A 262 -14.34 12.52 6.94
N ILE A 263 -15.32 11.61 6.90
CA ILE A 263 -15.50 10.60 7.96
C ILE A 263 -14.25 9.71 8.05
N VAL A 264 -13.75 9.22 6.90
CA VAL A 264 -12.52 8.41 6.86
C VAL A 264 -11.34 9.17 7.46
N ALA A 265 -11.15 10.44 7.09
CA ALA A 265 -10.04 11.25 7.60
C ALA A 265 -10.10 11.45 9.12
N ILE A 266 -11.29 11.69 9.68
CA ILE A 266 -11.49 11.85 11.13
C ILE A 266 -11.20 10.53 11.86
N LEU A 267 -11.75 9.42 11.36
CA LEU A 267 -11.54 8.10 11.95
C LEU A 267 -10.07 7.68 11.84
N ALA A 268 -9.42 7.91 10.70
CA ALA A 268 -7.99 7.66 10.51
C ALA A 268 -7.14 8.49 11.50
N GLY A 269 -7.49 9.76 11.74
CA GLY A 269 -6.86 10.57 12.77
C GLY A 269 -6.97 9.97 14.17
N TYR A 270 -8.12 9.42 14.52
CA TYR A 270 -8.29 8.70 15.78
C TYR A 270 -7.46 7.41 15.83
N GLY A 271 -7.48 6.59 14.77
CA GLY A 271 -6.65 5.39 14.65
C GLY A 271 -5.16 5.69 14.79
N MET A 272 -4.70 6.78 14.16
CA MET A 272 -3.34 7.28 14.28
C MET A 272 -2.96 7.57 15.75
N LEU A 273 -3.84 8.26 16.50
CA LEU A 273 -3.59 8.59 17.90
C LEU A 273 -3.44 7.35 18.78
N ILE A 274 -4.37 6.39 18.66
CA ILE A 274 -4.37 5.18 19.50
C ILE A 274 -3.24 4.19 19.14
N SER A 275 -2.62 4.33 17.95
CA SER A 275 -1.41 3.56 17.60
C SER A 275 -0.23 3.88 18.52
N GLY A 276 -0.26 5.03 19.16
CA GLY A 276 0.81 5.53 20.02
C GLY A 276 2.15 5.72 19.28
N THR A 277 2.17 5.87 17.98
CA THR A 277 3.37 6.03 17.16
C THR A 277 3.69 7.50 16.93
N ARG A 278 4.84 7.97 17.39
CA ARG A 278 5.22 9.40 17.35
C ARG A 278 5.58 9.92 15.96
N THR A 279 6.21 9.10 15.16
CA THR A 279 6.63 9.45 13.77
C THR A 279 5.46 9.77 12.84
N VAL A 280 4.22 9.40 13.20
CA VAL A 280 3.01 9.77 12.45
C VAL A 280 2.84 11.29 12.34
N LEU A 281 3.32 12.06 13.31
CA LEU A 281 3.30 13.51 13.26
C LEU A 281 4.13 14.06 12.11
N ALA A 282 5.27 13.43 11.80
CA ALA A 282 6.07 13.80 10.64
C ALA A 282 5.29 13.63 9.33
N ILE A 283 4.42 12.60 9.23
CA ILE A 283 3.54 12.40 8.07
C ILE A 283 2.57 13.56 7.92
N LEU A 284 1.94 13.98 9.02
CA LEU A 284 1.00 15.09 9.00
C LEU A 284 1.69 16.40 8.62
N PHE A 285 2.77 16.77 9.33
CA PHE A 285 3.47 18.02 9.10
C PHE A 285 4.05 18.08 7.68
N ALA A 286 4.77 17.08 7.25
CA ALA A 286 5.37 17.04 5.92
C ALA A 286 4.32 16.92 4.80
N GLY A 287 3.29 16.09 5.00
CA GLY A 287 2.21 15.93 4.04
C GLY A 287 1.41 17.20 3.83
N TYR A 288 0.93 17.84 4.90
CA TYR A 288 0.20 19.10 4.76
C TYR A 288 1.09 20.26 4.31
N ALA A 289 2.37 20.32 4.74
CA ALA A 289 3.31 21.31 4.22
C ALA A 289 3.51 21.16 2.71
N THR A 290 3.70 19.93 2.22
CA THR A 290 3.80 19.65 0.78
C THR A 290 2.52 20.08 0.05
N PHE A 291 1.34 19.79 0.59
CA PHE A 291 0.08 20.22 0.00
C PHE A 291 -0.06 21.74 -0.05
N ILE A 292 0.33 22.45 1.00
CA ILE A 292 0.31 23.92 1.05
C ILE A 292 1.23 24.50 -0.03
N LEU A 293 2.43 23.96 -0.20
CA LEU A 293 3.40 24.38 -1.22
C LEU A 293 2.90 24.15 -2.65
N ILE A 294 2.18 23.04 -2.89
CA ILE A 294 1.62 22.71 -4.20
C ILE A 294 0.33 23.50 -4.48
N SER A 295 -0.43 23.84 -3.43
CA SER A 295 -1.69 24.56 -3.55
C SER A 295 -1.45 26.01 -3.94
N LYS A 296 -1.98 26.42 -5.09
CA LYS A 296 -1.95 27.84 -5.51
C LYS A 296 -3.08 28.67 -4.89
N LEU A 297 -3.86 28.12 -3.98
CA LEU A 297 -5.03 28.78 -3.38
C LEU A 297 -4.63 29.47 -2.07
N GLY A 298 -4.66 30.80 -2.04
CA GLY A 298 -4.29 31.59 -0.85
C GLY A 298 -5.06 31.18 0.42
N LYS A 299 -6.35 30.86 0.30
CA LYS A 299 -7.17 30.36 1.43
C LYS A 299 -6.64 29.04 2.00
N VAL A 300 -6.14 28.14 1.15
CA VAL A 300 -5.55 26.86 1.58
C VAL A 300 -4.20 27.09 2.24
N ILE A 301 -3.41 28.02 1.71
CA ILE A 301 -2.11 28.38 2.28
C ILE A 301 -2.31 28.95 3.70
N ILE A 302 -3.15 29.96 3.84
CA ILE A 302 -3.39 30.61 5.14
C ILE A 302 -4.02 29.63 6.13
N GLY A 303 -5.13 28.96 5.75
CA GLY A 303 -5.85 28.04 6.63
C GLY A 303 -5.03 26.80 6.98
N GLY A 304 -4.30 26.24 6.02
CA GLY A 304 -3.44 25.09 6.23
C GLY A 304 -2.24 25.40 7.14
N THR A 305 -1.58 26.53 6.92
CA THR A 305 -0.48 27.00 7.78
C THR A 305 -0.98 27.26 9.20
N PHE A 306 -2.12 27.90 9.35
CA PHE A 306 -2.74 28.12 10.66
C PHE A 306 -3.04 26.79 11.36
N LEU A 307 -3.59 25.79 10.64
CA LEU A 307 -3.88 24.47 11.20
C LEU A 307 -2.61 23.76 11.68
N ILE A 308 -1.55 23.76 10.86
CA ILE A 308 -0.25 23.14 11.20
C ILE A 308 0.35 23.82 12.44
N LEU A 309 0.38 25.16 12.46
CA LEU A 309 0.91 25.92 13.59
C LEU A 309 0.07 25.70 14.86
N SER A 310 -1.25 25.67 14.74
CA SER A 310 -2.14 25.41 15.87
C SER A 310 -1.90 24.00 16.45
N LEU A 311 -1.75 22.98 15.60
CA LEU A 311 -1.43 21.63 16.04
C LEU A 311 -0.05 21.56 16.71
N PHE A 312 0.94 22.22 16.14
CA PHE A 312 2.28 22.31 16.73
C PHE A 312 2.26 22.99 18.10
N ILE A 313 1.60 24.17 18.21
CA ILE A 313 1.44 24.90 19.48
C ILE A 313 0.68 24.04 20.50
N PHE A 314 -0.42 23.39 20.09
CA PHE A 314 -1.19 22.50 20.96
C PHE A 314 -0.35 21.37 21.52
N LEU A 315 0.47 20.70 20.70
CA LEU A 315 1.27 19.56 21.14
C LEU A 315 2.50 19.99 21.96
N ASN A 316 3.13 21.12 21.64
CA ASN A 316 4.41 21.49 22.24
C ASN A 316 4.29 22.49 23.40
N PHE A 317 3.34 23.43 23.34
CA PHE A 317 3.25 24.54 24.29
C PHE A 317 2.04 24.53 25.20
N THR A 318 1.10 23.57 25.07
CA THR A 318 -0.07 23.50 25.95
C THR A 318 -0.08 22.22 26.78
N ASN A 319 -0.77 22.27 27.93
CA ASN A 319 -1.00 21.09 28.79
C ASN A 319 -2.40 20.48 28.61
N ILE A 320 -3.17 20.96 27.63
CA ILE A 320 -4.54 20.50 27.39
C ILE A 320 -4.53 19.02 26.97
N GLY A 321 -5.27 18.15 27.66
CA GLY A 321 -5.35 16.72 27.37
C GLY A 321 -4.20 15.88 27.95
N GLN A 322 -3.41 16.39 28.89
CA GLN A 322 -2.33 15.63 29.57
C GLN A 322 -2.85 14.39 30.34
N GLY A 323 -4.10 14.38 30.77
CA GLY A 323 -4.73 13.21 31.38
C GLY A 323 -4.96 12.04 30.39
N ASN A 324 -4.96 12.32 29.07
CA ASN A 324 -5.10 11.29 28.04
C ASN A 324 -3.71 10.75 27.66
N ALA A 325 -3.51 9.43 27.85
CA ALA A 325 -2.24 8.76 27.56
C ALA A 325 -1.80 8.88 26.09
N ASP A 326 -2.77 8.84 25.15
CA ASP A 326 -2.48 8.94 23.72
C ASP A 326 -1.95 10.31 23.34
N ILE A 327 -2.57 11.41 23.84
CA ILE A 327 -2.13 12.79 23.62
C ILE A 327 -0.78 13.04 24.29
N ARG A 328 -0.62 12.63 25.54
CA ARG A 328 0.63 12.77 26.29
C ARG A 328 1.78 12.12 25.52
N ARG A 329 1.55 10.94 24.93
CA ARG A 329 2.54 10.24 24.14
C ARG A 329 2.90 10.98 22.85
N MET A 330 1.93 11.58 22.13
CA MET A 330 2.25 12.37 20.94
C MET A 330 3.14 13.57 21.26
N ARG A 331 2.97 14.18 22.44
CA ARG A 331 3.81 15.29 22.91
C ARG A 331 5.28 14.91 23.10
N THR A 332 5.57 13.69 23.56
CA THR A 332 6.96 13.24 23.72
C THR A 332 7.74 13.18 22.39
N ALA A 333 7.07 13.27 21.24
CA ALA A 333 7.74 13.40 19.96
C ALA A 333 8.63 14.66 19.84
N PHE A 334 8.32 15.71 20.60
CA PHE A 334 9.07 16.97 20.59
C PHE A 334 10.16 17.02 21.65
N HIS A 335 10.28 16.02 22.51
CA HIS A 335 11.28 15.89 23.56
C HIS A 335 12.25 14.72 23.28
N GLY A 336 12.76 14.68 22.05
CA GLY A 336 13.54 13.53 21.54
C GLY A 336 14.79 13.18 22.32
N THR A 337 15.48 14.18 22.94
CA THR A 337 16.70 13.96 23.74
C THR A 337 16.46 13.20 25.04
N GLU A 338 15.25 13.21 25.57
CA GLU A 338 14.84 12.48 26.79
C GLU A 338 14.29 11.08 26.46
N ASP A 339 14.17 10.73 25.17
CA ASP A 339 13.58 9.48 24.71
C ASP A 339 14.65 8.38 24.58
N ALA A 340 14.57 7.39 25.47
CA ALA A 340 15.44 6.22 25.43
C ALA A 340 15.43 5.49 24.07
N SER A 341 14.26 5.37 23.43
CA SER A 341 14.11 4.72 22.12
C SER A 341 14.78 5.53 20.99
N PHE A 342 14.74 6.85 21.05
CA PHE A 342 15.45 7.71 20.11
C PHE A 342 16.98 7.60 20.28
N ASN A 343 17.44 7.63 21.52
CA ASN A 343 18.87 7.54 21.83
C ASN A 343 19.48 6.20 21.39
N VAL A 344 18.77 5.08 21.61
CA VAL A 344 19.20 3.76 21.11
C VAL A 344 19.32 3.74 19.58
N ARG A 345 18.39 4.35 18.86
CA ARG A 345 18.48 4.46 17.38
C ARG A 345 19.68 5.27 16.92
N VAL A 346 19.93 6.41 17.56
CA VAL A 346 21.10 7.25 17.25
C VAL A 346 22.39 6.49 17.52
N GLU A 347 22.48 5.75 18.61
CA GLU A 347 23.65 4.93 18.93
C GLU A 347 23.83 3.79 17.91
N ASN A 348 22.77 3.07 17.57
CA ASN A 348 22.82 2.03 16.53
C ASN A 348 23.27 2.62 15.18
N GLN A 349 22.72 3.77 14.78
CA GLN A 349 23.12 4.42 13.53
C GLN A 349 24.59 4.87 13.54
N LYS A 350 25.14 5.33 14.67
CA LYS A 350 26.56 5.66 14.78
C LYS A 350 27.42 4.42 14.55
N LYS A 351 27.12 3.30 15.20
CA LYS A 351 27.85 2.03 15.00
C LYS A 351 27.76 1.57 13.54
N MET A 352 26.61 1.70 12.90
CA MET A 352 26.45 1.38 11.49
C MET A 352 27.27 2.30 10.58
N GLN A 353 27.35 3.60 10.91
CA GLN A 353 28.15 4.57 10.15
C GLN A 353 29.66 4.30 10.22
N GLU A 354 30.15 3.67 11.27
CA GLU A 354 31.56 3.25 11.38
C GLU A 354 31.88 2.08 10.46
N PHE A 355 30.95 1.17 10.28
CA PHE A 355 31.12 -0.07 9.50
C PHE A 355 30.79 0.08 8.02
N MET A 356 29.70 0.77 7.69
CA MET A 356 29.13 0.81 6.34
C MET A 356 29.98 1.50 5.26
N PRO A 357 30.88 2.46 5.55
CA PRO A 357 31.75 3.04 4.50
C PRO A 357 32.62 2.02 3.76
N ALA A 358 32.97 0.91 4.40
CA ALA A 358 33.69 -0.18 3.75
C ALA A 358 32.81 -1.06 2.84
N HIS A 359 31.48 -0.86 2.87
CA HIS A 359 30.49 -1.69 2.17
C HIS A 359 29.60 -0.83 1.26
N PRO A 360 30.11 -0.27 0.16
CA PRO A 360 29.33 0.63 -0.72
C PRO A 360 28.12 -0.03 -1.36
N PHE A 361 28.12 -1.36 -1.52
CA PHE A 361 27.02 -2.19 -2.01
C PHE A 361 26.25 -2.90 -0.87
N GLY A 362 26.50 -2.53 0.40
CA GLY A 362 25.83 -3.13 1.55
C GLY A 362 26.43 -4.47 1.99
N ILE A 363 25.73 -5.08 2.95
CA ILE A 363 26.08 -6.41 3.47
C ILE A 363 25.22 -7.52 2.85
N GLY A 364 24.49 -7.19 1.77
CA GLY A 364 23.65 -8.10 1.02
C GLY A 364 22.23 -8.24 1.58
N ILE A 365 21.30 -8.49 0.65
CA ILE A 365 19.87 -8.57 0.95
C ILE A 365 19.56 -9.76 1.87
N GLY A 366 18.78 -9.49 2.93
CA GLY A 366 18.38 -10.45 3.97
C GLY A 366 19.29 -10.48 5.18
N LYS A 367 20.50 -9.93 5.11
CA LYS A 367 21.47 -10.03 6.19
C LYS A 367 21.15 -9.10 7.37
N ALA A 368 20.55 -7.95 7.14
CA ALA A 368 20.24 -6.97 8.19
C ALA A 368 19.33 -7.51 9.31
N LYS A 369 18.47 -8.49 9.01
CA LYS A 369 17.56 -9.13 9.98
C LYS A 369 18.02 -10.51 10.45
N HIS A 370 19.06 -11.05 9.85
CA HIS A 370 19.59 -12.39 10.13
C HIS A 370 21.09 -12.30 10.42
N THR A 371 21.44 -11.63 11.52
CA THR A 371 22.83 -11.45 11.96
C THR A 371 23.22 -12.50 12.99
N ASP A 372 24.34 -13.16 12.78
CA ASP A 372 24.95 -14.07 13.75
C ASP A 372 25.70 -13.30 14.84
N SER A 373 25.94 -13.92 16.00
CA SER A 373 26.64 -13.30 17.14
C SER A 373 28.08 -12.82 16.83
N LYS A 374 28.64 -13.26 15.71
CA LYS A 374 29.95 -12.84 15.20
C LYS A 374 29.88 -11.66 14.23
N ASP A 375 28.70 -11.26 13.80
CA ASP A 375 28.55 -10.15 12.86
C ASP A 375 28.63 -8.80 13.58
N HIS A 376 29.27 -7.82 12.95
CA HIS A 376 29.32 -6.43 13.46
C HIS A 376 27.91 -5.80 13.61
N MET A 377 26.92 -6.32 12.90
CA MET A 377 25.53 -5.86 12.94
C MET A 377 24.68 -6.60 13.99
N TYR A 378 25.27 -7.54 14.74
CA TYR A 378 24.50 -8.32 15.72
C TYR A 378 23.86 -7.42 16.78
N GLY A 379 22.56 -7.58 16.96
CA GLY A 379 21.76 -6.81 17.93
C GLY A 379 21.47 -5.35 17.52
N LEU A 380 21.92 -4.89 16.35
CA LEU A 380 21.61 -3.55 15.85
C LEU A 380 20.31 -3.58 15.05
N ALA A 381 19.22 -3.05 15.65
CA ALA A 381 17.94 -2.94 14.96
C ALA A 381 17.99 -1.82 13.90
N THR A 382 17.49 -2.11 12.71
CA THR A 382 17.44 -1.13 11.60
C THR A 382 16.38 -0.06 11.81
N ASP A 383 15.26 -0.36 12.44
CA ASP A 383 14.13 0.52 12.84
C ASP A 383 13.70 1.62 11.85
N SER A 384 14.26 1.64 10.63
CA SER A 384 14.05 2.65 9.59
C SER A 384 14.10 1.99 8.23
N SER A 385 13.13 2.29 7.35
CA SER A 385 13.16 1.80 5.97
C SER A 385 14.42 2.25 5.20
N LEU A 386 14.88 3.47 5.44
CA LEU A 386 16.05 4.00 4.72
C LEU A 386 17.34 3.36 5.23
N ILE A 387 17.47 3.17 6.55
CA ILE A 387 18.63 2.49 7.15
C ILE A 387 18.64 1.01 6.73
N TYR A 388 17.47 0.35 6.70
CA TYR A 388 17.34 -1.02 6.22
C TYR A 388 17.84 -1.16 4.77
N VAL A 389 17.39 -0.28 3.88
CA VAL A 389 17.87 -0.26 2.47
C VAL A 389 19.36 0.00 2.41
N TRP A 390 19.87 0.97 3.19
CA TRP A 390 21.29 1.30 3.21
C TRP A 390 22.16 0.12 3.64
N ILE A 391 21.77 -0.59 4.68
CA ILE A 391 22.53 -1.73 5.19
C ILE A 391 22.52 -2.88 4.19
N GLU A 392 21.37 -3.21 3.62
CA GLU A 392 21.26 -4.33 2.70
C GLU A 392 21.89 -4.07 1.33
N THR A 393 21.79 -2.84 0.83
CA THR A 393 22.17 -2.51 -0.57
C THR A 393 23.24 -1.43 -0.68
N GLY A 394 23.79 -0.99 0.46
CA GLY A 394 24.81 0.05 0.53
C GLY A 394 24.32 1.44 0.14
N ILE A 395 25.28 2.37 0.06
CA ILE A 395 24.99 3.76 -0.31
C ILE A 395 24.52 3.86 -1.77
N VAL A 396 24.99 2.98 -2.66
CA VAL A 396 24.60 2.95 -4.07
C VAL A 396 23.12 2.59 -4.19
N GLY A 397 22.68 1.51 -3.52
CA GLY A 397 21.29 1.11 -3.52
C GLY A 397 20.38 2.14 -2.81
N LEU A 398 20.83 2.73 -1.71
CA LEU A 398 20.07 3.79 -1.02
C LEU A 398 19.82 5.00 -1.93
N ILE A 399 20.84 5.49 -2.63
CA ILE A 399 20.71 6.63 -3.57
C ILE A 399 19.72 6.25 -4.69
N LEU A 400 19.86 5.07 -5.28
CA LEU A 400 18.98 4.59 -6.32
C LEU A 400 17.53 4.50 -5.81
N PHE A 401 17.31 3.91 -4.64
CA PHE A 401 15.98 3.77 -4.05
C PHE A 401 15.32 5.12 -3.75
N ILE A 402 16.02 6.03 -3.07
CA ILE A 402 15.49 7.38 -2.76
C ILE A 402 15.22 8.16 -4.05
N SER A 403 16.08 8.04 -5.07
CA SER A 403 15.92 8.76 -6.33
C SER A 403 14.60 8.42 -7.04
N ILE A 404 14.10 7.18 -6.90
CA ILE A 404 12.79 6.77 -7.43
C ILE A 404 11.66 7.58 -6.79
N PHE A 405 11.65 7.69 -5.46
CA PHE A 405 10.62 8.44 -4.72
C PHE A 405 10.71 9.93 -5.04
N LEU A 406 11.92 10.50 -5.04
CA LEU A 406 12.12 11.92 -5.36
C LEU A 406 11.72 12.24 -6.81
N PHE A 407 11.99 11.33 -7.76
CA PHE A 407 11.55 11.48 -9.14
C PHE A 407 10.03 11.52 -9.23
N VAL A 408 9.33 10.59 -8.57
CA VAL A 408 7.86 10.55 -8.57
C VAL A 408 7.28 11.81 -7.93
N LEU A 409 7.84 12.26 -6.79
CA LEU A 409 7.42 13.50 -6.15
C LEU A 409 7.65 14.72 -7.05
N GLY A 410 8.85 14.90 -7.59
CA GLY A 410 9.19 16.02 -8.46
C GLY A 410 8.35 16.06 -9.73
N ARG A 411 8.18 14.89 -10.39
CA ARG A 411 7.36 14.78 -11.60
C ARG A 411 5.87 15.00 -11.29
N GLY A 412 5.37 14.42 -10.20
CA GLY A 412 3.99 14.60 -9.77
C GLY A 412 3.67 16.05 -9.44
N ILE A 413 4.55 16.74 -8.69
CA ILE A 413 4.43 18.17 -8.38
C ILE A 413 4.41 18.99 -9.66
N TYR A 414 5.32 18.73 -10.60
CA TYR A 414 5.37 19.42 -11.88
C TYR A 414 4.07 19.24 -12.67
N ASP A 415 3.57 18.01 -12.78
CA ASP A 415 2.34 17.71 -13.52
C ASP A 415 1.10 18.36 -12.86
N VAL A 416 1.00 18.35 -11.54
CA VAL A 416 -0.06 19.03 -10.79
C VAL A 416 -0.01 20.55 -10.97
N LEU A 417 1.16 21.15 -10.93
CA LEU A 417 1.31 22.60 -11.03
C LEU A 417 1.06 23.14 -12.45
N PHE A 418 1.49 22.41 -13.48
CA PHE A 418 1.60 22.97 -14.83
C PHE A 418 0.81 22.20 -15.90
N ARG A 419 0.44 20.93 -15.69
CA ARG A 419 -0.08 20.08 -16.75
C ARG A 419 -1.51 19.58 -16.54
N ILE A 420 -1.91 19.28 -15.29
CA ILE A 420 -3.24 18.76 -14.99
C ILE A 420 -4.23 19.94 -14.90
N LYS A 421 -5.28 19.89 -15.73
CA LYS A 421 -6.32 20.92 -15.83
C LYS A 421 -7.56 20.62 -14.98
N ASN A 422 -7.98 19.34 -14.94
CA ASN A 422 -9.16 18.94 -14.18
C ASN A 422 -8.95 19.16 -12.68
N LYS A 423 -9.80 19.97 -12.06
CA LYS A 423 -9.65 20.39 -10.64
C LYS A 423 -9.79 19.22 -9.66
N GLU A 424 -10.69 18.27 -9.93
CA GLU A 424 -10.90 17.11 -9.07
C GLU A 424 -9.68 16.18 -9.11
N LEU A 425 -9.22 15.84 -10.30
CA LEU A 425 -8.01 15.03 -10.51
C LEU A 425 -6.79 15.69 -9.88
N LYS A 426 -6.61 16.99 -10.11
CA LYS A 426 -5.52 17.79 -9.54
C LYS A 426 -5.49 17.69 -8.02
N GLY A 427 -6.66 17.80 -7.36
CA GLY A 427 -6.79 17.67 -5.92
C GLY A 427 -6.42 16.28 -5.42
N ILE A 428 -6.89 15.22 -6.08
CA ILE A 428 -6.56 13.84 -5.72
C ILE A 428 -5.06 13.56 -5.90
N MET A 429 -4.47 13.99 -7.03
CA MET A 429 -3.03 13.83 -7.23
C MET A 429 -2.21 14.60 -6.18
N SER A 430 -2.63 15.81 -5.82
CA SER A 430 -2.00 16.59 -4.73
C SER A 430 -2.08 15.86 -3.39
N ALA A 431 -3.21 15.20 -3.11
CA ALA A 431 -3.39 14.41 -1.89
C ALA A 431 -2.44 13.20 -1.85
N LEU A 432 -2.30 12.47 -2.95
CA LEU A 432 -1.38 11.32 -3.05
C LEU A 432 0.09 11.77 -2.91
N ILE A 433 0.48 12.88 -3.55
CA ILE A 433 1.82 13.47 -3.44
C ILE A 433 2.11 13.90 -1.99
N ALA A 434 1.15 14.56 -1.33
CA ALA A 434 1.26 14.95 0.06
C ALA A 434 1.43 13.73 0.99
N GLY A 435 0.64 12.68 0.78
CA GLY A 435 0.77 11.43 1.52
C GLY A 435 2.12 10.75 1.31
N LEU A 436 2.58 10.66 0.06
CA LEU A 436 3.87 10.06 -0.29
C LEU A 436 5.05 10.82 0.33
N SER A 437 5.04 12.16 0.29
CA SER A 437 6.08 12.98 0.92
C SER A 437 6.12 12.80 2.44
N GLY A 438 4.95 12.72 3.08
CA GLY A 438 4.84 12.48 4.51
C GLY A 438 5.43 11.13 4.93
N ILE A 439 5.04 10.06 4.24
CA ILE A 439 5.57 8.71 4.51
C ILE A 439 7.07 8.62 4.25
N LEU A 440 7.57 9.24 3.19
CA LEU A 440 9.01 9.21 2.89
C LEU A 440 9.83 9.83 4.03
N ILE A 441 9.38 10.94 4.62
CA ILE A 441 10.04 11.54 5.77
C ILE A 441 9.93 10.63 7.01
N ALA A 442 8.76 10.07 7.28
CA ALA A 442 8.55 9.18 8.41
C ALA A 442 9.30 7.86 8.29
N SER A 443 9.65 7.43 7.08
CA SER A 443 10.41 6.20 6.80
C SER A 443 11.85 6.23 7.34
N TYR A 444 12.37 7.41 7.67
CA TYR A 444 13.61 7.54 8.43
C TYR A 444 13.46 7.08 9.89
N GLY A 445 12.28 7.25 10.49
CA GLY A 445 12.02 6.87 11.88
C GLY A 445 11.30 5.53 12.06
N ASN A 446 10.80 4.92 10.98
CA ASN A 446 10.09 3.63 11.00
C ASN A 446 10.30 2.84 9.72
N GLU A 447 10.27 1.53 9.84
CA GLU A 447 10.33 0.60 8.72
C GLU A 447 8.90 0.39 8.17
N VAL A 448 8.47 1.21 7.19
CA VAL A 448 7.10 1.20 6.65
C VAL A 448 7.01 1.01 5.13
N LEU A 449 8.09 1.32 4.38
CA LEU A 449 8.06 1.30 2.92
C LEU A 449 7.99 -0.11 2.34
N GLN A 450 8.53 -1.11 3.07
CA GLN A 450 8.57 -2.51 2.65
C GLN A 450 7.50 -3.38 3.34
N GLN A 451 6.72 -2.81 4.27
CA GLN A 451 5.75 -3.56 5.06
C GLN A 451 4.34 -3.54 4.46
N PHE A 452 3.62 -4.65 4.61
CA PHE A 452 2.18 -4.72 4.34
C PHE A 452 1.38 -4.01 5.45
N PRO A 453 0.33 -3.26 5.10
CA PRO A 453 -0.14 -2.95 3.75
C PRO A 453 0.47 -1.67 3.17
N THR A 454 1.25 -0.90 3.93
CA THR A 454 1.64 0.48 3.60
C THR A 454 2.50 0.56 2.33
N GLY A 455 3.50 -0.31 2.19
CA GLY A 455 4.39 -0.33 1.02
C GLY A 455 3.63 -0.48 -0.30
N PRO A 456 2.85 -1.57 -0.50
CA PRO A 456 2.06 -1.75 -1.71
C PRO A 456 1.07 -0.62 -2.01
N ILE A 457 0.43 -0.04 -0.98
CA ILE A 457 -0.44 1.14 -1.16
C ILE A 457 0.36 2.31 -1.75
N LEU A 458 1.57 2.55 -1.24
CA LEU A 458 2.44 3.61 -1.77
C LEU A 458 2.84 3.36 -3.22
N TYR A 459 3.17 2.13 -3.60
CA TYR A 459 3.55 1.78 -4.97
C TYR A 459 2.38 2.01 -5.95
N ILE A 460 1.16 1.69 -5.53
CA ILE A 460 -0.07 2.02 -6.28
C ILE A 460 -0.25 3.55 -6.38
N CYS A 461 -0.07 4.29 -5.28
CA CYS A 461 -0.16 5.75 -5.28
C CYS A 461 0.89 6.39 -6.20
N MET A 462 2.15 5.92 -6.17
CA MET A 462 3.21 6.37 -7.06
C MET A 462 2.83 6.16 -8.54
N THR A 463 2.24 5.02 -8.85
CA THR A 463 1.77 4.73 -10.21
C THR A 463 0.63 5.67 -10.61
N PHE A 464 -0.32 5.95 -9.74
CA PHE A 464 -1.40 6.90 -10.02
C PHE A 464 -0.88 8.32 -10.24
N ILE A 465 0.08 8.77 -9.43
CA ILE A 465 0.73 10.07 -9.61
C ILE A 465 1.35 10.17 -11.01
N MET A 466 2.08 9.15 -11.44
CA MET A 466 2.73 9.12 -12.75
C MET A 466 1.73 9.01 -13.92
N MET A 467 0.57 8.43 -13.70
CA MET A 467 -0.54 8.34 -14.66
C MET A 467 -1.46 9.58 -14.66
N GLY A 468 -1.24 10.56 -13.79
CA GLY A 468 -2.13 11.71 -13.62
C GLY A 468 -2.44 12.45 -14.91
N ARG A 469 -1.41 12.69 -15.76
CA ARG A 469 -1.61 13.31 -17.08
C ARG A 469 -2.40 12.45 -18.07
N TYR A 470 -2.25 11.13 -17.99
CA TYR A 470 -3.02 10.22 -18.83
C TYR A 470 -4.51 10.30 -18.47
N PHE A 471 -4.84 10.32 -17.19
CA PHE A 471 -6.23 10.47 -16.73
C PHE A 471 -6.82 11.85 -17.07
N ASP A 472 -6.02 12.91 -17.03
CA ASP A 472 -6.47 14.26 -17.39
C ASP A 472 -6.89 14.32 -18.86
N LYS A 473 -6.09 13.74 -19.77
CA LYS A 473 -6.44 13.62 -21.19
C LYS A 473 -7.68 12.76 -21.43
N GLU A 474 -7.85 11.67 -20.67
CA GLU A 474 -9.05 10.84 -20.75
C GLU A 474 -10.32 11.64 -20.41
N ILE A 475 -10.23 12.47 -19.36
CA ILE A 475 -11.35 13.32 -18.94
C ILE A 475 -11.65 14.38 -20.01
N GLU A 476 -10.61 15.07 -20.53
CA GLU A 476 -10.75 16.07 -21.60
C GLU A 476 -11.44 15.46 -22.83
N ASN A 477 -11.01 14.28 -23.28
CA ASN A 477 -11.59 13.62 -24.45
C ASN A 477 -13.07 13.27 -24.21
N LYS A 478 -13.44 12.76 -23.06
CA LYS A 478 -14.85 12.44 -22.72
C LYS A 478 -15.72 13.69 -22.63
N GLU A 479 -15.20 14.79 -22.10
CA GLU A 479 -15.91 16.08 -22.05
C GLU A 479 -16.16 16.64 -23.46
N ALA A 480 -15.16 16.53 -24.35
CA ALA A 480 -15.28 16.93 -25.76
C ALA A 480 -16.27 16.07 -26.57
N GLU A 481 -16.31 14.76 -26.32
CA GLU A 481 -17.27 13.85 -26.94
C GLU A 481 -18.72 14.15 -26.51
N ASN A 482 -18.93 14.37 -25.23
CA ASN A 482 -20.25 14.71 -24.69
C ASN A 482 -20.77 16.09 -25.21
N SER A 483 -19.87 17.06 -25.38
CA SER A 483 -20.24 18.37 -25.94
C SER A 483 -20.66 18.29 -27.42
N LYS A 484 -20.03 17.43 -28.22
CA LYS A 484 -20.41 17.18 -29.61
C LYS A 484 -21.77 16.51 -29.71
N LEU A 485 -22.02 15.48 -28.90
CA LEU A 485 -23.32 14.77 -28.87
C LEU A 485 -24.46 15.69 -28.42
N SER A 486 -24.22 16.62 -27.48
CA SER A 486 -25.25 17.59 -27.09
C SER A 486 -25.56 18.60 -28.21
N SER A 487 -24.55 19.08 -28.93
CA SER A 487 -24.75 19.99 -30.07
C SER A 487 -25.45 19.32 -31.28
N GLU A 488 -25.15 18.04 -31.55
CA GLU A 488 -25.87 17.27 -32.60
C GLU A 488 -27.35 17.00 -32.24
N ASN A 489 -27.61 16.73 -30.95
CA ASN A 489 -29.01 16.52 -30.49
C ASN A 489 -29.83 17.83 -30.53
N GLU A 490 -29.23 18.99 -30.24
CA GLU A 490 -29.87 20.30 -30.38
C GLU A 490 -30.13 20.65 -31.84
N TYR A 491 -29.22 20.30 -32.77
CA TYR A 491 -29.40 20.52 -34.20
C TYR A 491 -30.49 19.64 -34.78
N ASN A 492 -30.63 18.39 -34.32
CA ASN A 492 -31.65 17.45 -34.78
C ASN A 492 -33.05 17.66 -34.14
N SER A 493 -33.16 18.49 -33.10
CA SER A 493 -34.41 18.82 -32.41
C SER A 493 -35.06 20.14 -32.91
N ASN A 494 -34.36 20.91 -33.73
CA ASN A 494 -34.84 22.10 -34.45
C ASN A 494 -35.13 21.77 -35.93
#